data_9cd4ee2777fbc41c6d429b7306b2a50e
#
_entry.id   9cd4ee2777fbc41c6d429b7306b2a50e
#
_cell.length_a   1.000
_cell.length_b   1.000
_cell.length_c   1.000
_cell.angle_alpha   90.00
_cell.angle_beta   90.00
_cell.angle_gamma   90.00
#
_symmetry.space_group_name_H-M   'P 1'
#
loop_
_entity.id
_entity.type
_entity.pdbx_description
1 polymer ?
#
loop_
_entity_poly.entity_id
_entity_poly.type
_entity_poly.pdbx_seq_one_letter_code
_entity_poly.pdbx_strand_id
1 'polypeptide(L)'
;MKQILRFNKIIKSIIIAGDLCILNALFVTLYYVLDTDTQRILLSDSLPQLLVLLNLVYLLCNYSKGVVLHRRIVRADHIVMRAVRNTFCHAVVFISLITLVHFGSLSTRFLVIFYTAFLALLVSYRLIFRHFVKIYRRKGGNRRTVALVGDGSNMVELYEEMTADPTSGFKVVGYFAEHPSDNYPKECRYLGTPQEVIPYLKKSKAEHLYCGLTSSHSKEILPIISYCENNLIHFYSVPNVRNYLKRRMHLELIGNVPVLDIRQEPLAQPENRLAKRLFDIVFSLLFLCTIFPIIFIIIGLAIKITSPGPIFFKQKRSGEENKEFWCYKFRSMRVNKDSDKVQATLNDPRKTRLGNFMRKTSIDELPQFINVLLGDMSVVGPRPHMLKHTEEYSKLIDKYMVRHLVKPGITGWAQVTGFRGETKELWQMEGRVERDIWYLEHWTFMLDLYIIYKTVKNAVKGEKEAY
;
A
#
# COMPACT_ATOMS: atom_id res chain seq x y z
N MET A 1 -21.38 -25.29 11.48
CA MET A 1 -20.44 -24.31 12.06
C MET A 1 -19.13 -24.94 12.52
N LYS A 2 -19.10 -25.98 13.37
CA LYS A 2 -17.84 -26.64 13.81
C LYS A 2 -16.93 -27.09 12.67
N GLN A 3 -17.47 -27.60 11.56
CA GLN A 3 -16.69 -28.09 10.42
C GLN A 3 -15.99 -26.96 9.63
N ILE A 4 -16.61 -25.80 9.46
CA ILE A 4 -16.11 -24.67 8.66
C ILE A 4 -15.01 -23.90 9.39
N LEU A 5 -15.22 -23.61 10.68
CA LEU A 5 -14.18 -23.05 11.56
C LEU A 5 -12.99 -24.01 11.67
N ARG A 6 -13.26 -25.32 11.68
CA ARG A 6 -12.25 -26.36 11.70
C ARG A 6 -11.40 -26.37 10.42
N PHE A 7 -12.03 -26.23 9.24
CA PHE A 7 -11.33 -26.25 7.96
C PHE A 7 -10.41 -25.02 7.77
N ASN A 8 -10.85 -23.81 8.12
CA ASN A 8 -10.00 -22.62 8.06
C ASN A 8 -8.82 -22.69 9.05
N LYS A 9 -9.05 -23.27 10.25
CA LYS A 9 -7.99 -23.54 11.22
C LYS A 9 -7.01 -24.59 10.68
N ILE A 10 -7.52 -25.67 10.08
CA ILE A 10 -6.68 -26.74 9.47
C ILE A 10 -5.82 -26.15 8.35
N ILE A 11 -6.38 -25.37 7.43
CA ILE A 11 -5.59 -24.69 6.38
C ILE A 11 -4.48 -23.85 6.99
N LYS A 12 -4.82 -23.02 8.00
CA LYS A 12 -3.83 -22.18 8.69
C LYS A 12 -2.72 -23.02 9.32
N SER A 13 -3.08 -24.11 10.00
CA SER A 13 -2.11 -25.01 10.64
C SER A 13 -1.21 -25.71 9.63
N ILE A 14 -1.76 -26.21 8.52
CA ILE A 14 -0.98 -26.85 7.44
C ILE A 14 0.04 -25.88 6.85
N ILE A 15 -0.38 -24.63 6.62
CA ILE A 15 0.52 -23.62 6.05
C ILE A 15 1.65 -23.30 7.03
N ILE A 16 1.34 -23.09 8.31
CA ILE A 16 2.36 -22.82 9.34
C ILE A 16 3.30 -24.01 9.48
N ALA A 17 2.78 -25.22 9.51
CA ALA A 17 3.60 -26.44 9.58
C ALA A 17 4.54 -26.58 8.39
N GLY A 18 4.04 -26.34 7.16
CA GLY A 18 4.87 -26.36 5.96
C GLY A 18 5.93 -25.25 5.96
N ASP A 19 5.57 -24.03 6.40
CA ASP A 19 6.51 -22.94 6.55
C ASP A 19 7.65 -23.31 7.52
N LEU A 20 7.31 -23.92 8.67
CA LEU A 20 8.29 -24.39 9.67
C LEU A 20 9.15 -25.53 9.14
N CYS A 21 8.58 -26.47 8.39
CA CYS A 21 9.36 -27.54 7.74
C CYS A 21 10.38 -26.96 6.76
N ILE A 22 9.99 -26.02 5.90
CA ILE A 22 10.89 -25.36 4.95
C ILE A 22 12.00 -24.59 5.71
N LEU A 23 11.62 -23.84 6.74
CA LEU A 23 12.54 -23.06 7.55
C LEU A 23 13.64 -23.94 8.17
N ASN A 24 13.24 -25.00 8.85
CA ASN A 24 14.16 -25.91 9.52
C ASN A 24 15.00 -26.75 8.55
N ALA A 25 14.36 -27.33 7.53
CA ALA A 25 15.06 -28.13 6.53
C ALA A 25 16.14 -27.32 5.81
N LEU A 26 15.79 -26.11 5.39
CA LEU A 26 16.73 -25.22 4.72
C LEU A 26 17.87 -24.78 5.65
N PHE A 27 17.56 -24.40 6.89
CA PHE A 27 18.58 -23.98 7.86
C PHE A 27 19.58 -25.11 8.13
N VAL A 28 19.09 -26.33 8.43
CA VAL A 28 19.92 -27.49 8.70
C VAL A 28 20.74 -27.88 7.47
N THR A 29 20.13 -27.90 6.26
CA THR A 29 20.85 -28.25 5.03
C THR A 29 21.98 -27.27 4.75
N LEU A 30 21.72 -25.96 4.85
CA LEU A 30 22.75 -24.93 4.62
C LEU A 30 23.81 -24.92 5.71
N TYR A 31 23.44 -25.23 6.95
CA TYR A 31 24.38 -25.38 8.06
C TYR A 31 25.44 -26.45 7.73
N TYR A 32 25.02 -27.62 7.22
CA TYR A 32 25.96 -28.71 6.88
C TYR A 32 26.70 -28.49 5.53
N VAL A 33 26.15 -27.69 4.61
CA VAL A 33 26.74 -27.49 3.28
C VAL A 33 27.70 -26.30 3.22
N LEU A 34 27.37 -25.20 3.91
CA LEU A 34 28.11 -23.93 3.76
C LEU A 34 29.07 -23.64 4.92
N ASP A 35 28.95 -24.38 6.02
CA ASP A 35 29.77 -24.10 7.20
C ASP A 35 31.12 -24.80 7.10
N THR A 36 32.19 -24.05 7.35
CA THR A 36 33.54 -24.59 7.39
C THR A 36 33.75 -25.35 8.69
N ASP A 37 34.66 -26.36 8.67
CA ASP A 37 34.91 -27.28 9.81
C ASP A 37 35.18 -26.55 11.13
N THR A 38 35.78 -25.36 11.11
CA THR A 38 36.07 -24.55 12.28
C THR A 38 34.81 -23.96 12.94
N GLN A 39 33.78 -23.61 12.14
CA GLN A 39 32.50 -23.09 12.65
C GLN A 39 31.60 -24.23 13.16
N ARG A 40 31.66 -25.41 12.53
CA ARG A 40 30.92 -26.60 12.99
C ARG A 40 31.23 -26.99 14.41
N ILE A 41 32.49 -26.93 14.84
CA ILE A 41 32.92 -27.33 16.20
C ILE A 41 32.38 -26.32 17.22
N LEU A 42 32.33 -25.03 16.90
CA LEU A 42 31.87 -23.97 17.82
C LEU A 42 30.32 -23.89 17.91
N LEU A 43 29.60 -24.33 16.90
CA LEU A 43 28.15 -24.22 16.80
C LEU A 43 27.40 -25.54 17.03
N SER A 44 28.09 -26.69 17.05
CA SER A 44 27.45 -28.01 17.23
C SER A 44 26.60 -28.10 18.48
N ASP A 45 27.10 -27.55 19.60
CA ASP A 45 26.41 -27.54 20.88
C ASP A 45 25.25 -26.53 20.96
N SER A 46 25.25 -25.51 20.08
CA SER A 46 24.25 -24.45 20.06
C SER A 46 23.17 -24.63 18.98
N LEU A 47 23.32 -25.57 18.05
CA LEU A 47 22.37 -25.81 16.96
C LEU A 47 20.91 -26.03 17.41
N PRO A 48 20.62 -26.86 18.45
CA PRO A 48 19.25 -27.01 18.92
C PRO A 48 18.67 -25.70 19.45
N GLN A 49 19.47 -24.90 20.14
CA GLN A 49 19.06 -23.59 20.68
C GLN A 49 18.78 -22.59 19.57
N LEU A 50 19.62 -22.55 18.52
CA LEU A 50 19.41 -21.74 17.33
C LEU A 50 18.12 -22.14 16.59
N LEU A 51 17.85 -23.45 16.45
CA LEU A 51 16.61 -23.92 15.86
C LEU A 51 15.38 -23.52 16.68
N VAL A 52 15.45 -23.63 18.01
CA VAL A 52 14.36 -23.18 18.89
C VAL A 52 14.13 -21.68 18.73
N LEU A 53 15.20 -20.87 18.75
CA LEU A 53 15.11 -19.43 18.55
C LEU A 53 14.53 -19.07 17.18
N LEU A 54 15.03 -19.73 16.12
CA LEU A 54 14.56 -19.56 14.75
C LEU A 54 13.05 -19.77 14.63
N ASN A 55 12.54 -20.88 15.20
CA ASN A 55 11.14 -21.23 15.17
C ASN A 55 10.28 -20.29 16.04
N LEU A 56 10.77 -19.93 17.24
CA LEU A 56 10.07 -19.00 18.14
C LEU A 56 9.86 -17.63 17.47
N VAL A 57 10.93 -17.06 16.90
CA VAL A 57 10.86 -15.77 16.18
C VAL A 57 9.91 -15.89 14.99
N TYR A 58 9.92 -17.00 14.26
CA TYR A 58 9.01 -17.21 13.15
C TYR A 58 7.54 -17.21 13.60
N LEU A 59 7.23 -17.93 14.66
CA LEU A 59 5.88 -17.98 15.23
C LEU A 59 5.41 -16.62 15.74
N LEU A 60 6.28 -15.87 16.41
CA LEU A 60 5.99 -14.51 16.88
C LEU A 60 5.70 -13.56 15.71
N CYS A 61 6.51 -13.55 14.67
CA CYS A 61 6.29 -12.72 13.47
C CYS A 61 4.99 -13.06 12.74
N ASN A 62 4.57 -14.34 12.77
CA ASN A 62 3.36 -14.80 12.12
C ASN A 62 2.08 -14.70 12.97
N TYR A 63 2.19 -14.45 14.28
CA TYR A 63 1.05 -14.51 15.22
C TYR A 63 -0.08 -13.56 14.84
N SER A 64 0.20 -12.30 14.54
CA SER A 64 -0.84 -11.29 14.35
C SER A 64 -1.33 -11.13 12.90
N LYS A 65 -0.48 -11.31 11.89
CA LYS A 65 -0.79 -10.95 10.49
C LYS A 65 -0.25 -11.94 9.43
N GLY A 66 0.28 -13.11 9.85
CA GLY A 66 1.11 -13.95 8.97
C GLY A 66 0.41 -14.66 7.83
N VAL A 67 -0.72 -15.30 8.06
CA VAL A 67 -1.35 -16.20 7.08
C VAL A 67 -2.69 -15.65 6.60
N VAL A 68 -2.80 -15.39 5.28
CA VAL A 68 -4.01 -14.85 4.62
C VAL A 68 -4.83 -15.92 3.90
N LEU A 69 -4.20 -17.04 3.55
CA LEU A 69 -4.78 -18.09 2.69
C LEU A 69 -6.06 -18.73 3.24
N HIS A 70 -6.42 -18.47 4.50
CA HIS A 70 -7.71 -18.87 5.05
C HIS A 70 -8.89 -18.03 4.52
N ARG A 71 -8.62 -16.84 3.96
CA ARG A 71 -9.65 -16.02 3.28
C ARG A 71 -9.98 -16.63 1.92
N ARG A 72 -11.24 -16.47 1.46
CA ARG A 72 -11.68 -17.11 0.21
C ARG A 72 -11.16 -16.43 -1.04
N ILE A 73 -11.22 -15.13 -1.06
CA ILE A 73 -10.73 -14.31 -2.18
C ILE A 73 -9.43 -13.63 -1.73
N VAL A 74 -8.29 -14.18 -2.19
CA VAL A 74 -6.96 -13.62 -1.92
C VAL A 74 -6.19 -13.51 -3.22
N ARG A 75 -5.73 -12.31 -3.53
CA ARG A 75 -4.86 -12.05 -4.69
C ARG A 75 -3.46 -12.57 -4.40
N ALA A 76 -2.76 -12.99 -5.46
CA ALA A 76 -1.41 -13.55 -5.34
C ALA A 76 -0.39 -12.52 -4.81
N ASP A 77 -0.53 -11.27 -5.23
CA ASP A 77 0.30 -10.13 -4.79
C ASP A 77 0.29 -9.96 -3.26
N HIS A 78 -0.88 -10.09 -2.62
CA HIS A 78 -0.98 -10.04 -1.16
C HIS A 78 -0.26 -11.18 -0.44
N ILE A 79 -0.20 -12.37 -1.05
CA ILE A 79 0.52 -13.51 -0.48
C ILE A 79 2.02 -13.25 -0.54
N VAL A 80 2.52 -12.81 -1.70
CA VAL A 80 3.94 -12.48 -1.92
C VAL A 80 4.38 -11.37 -0.99
N MET A 81 3.66 -10.24 -0.96
CA MET A 81 4.01 -9.09 -0.12
C MET A 81 4.06 -9.45 1.37
N ARG A 82 3.14 -10.30 1.83
CA ARG A 82 3.18 -10.75 3.23
C ARG A 82 4.32 -11.73 3.50
N ALA A 83 4.66 -12.59 2.54
CA ALA A 83 5.82 -13.47 2.67
C ALA A 83 7.11 -12.63 2.80
N VAL A 84 7.29 -11.63 1.92
CA VAL A 84 8.43 -10.70 1.97
C VAL A 84 8.51 -9.98 3.31
N ARG A 85 7.41 -9.37 3.76
CA ARG A 85 7.38 -8.64 5.02
C ARG A 85 7.71 -9.55 6.22
N ASN A 86 7.10 -10.75 6.26
CA ASN A 86 7.35 -11.67 7.37
C ASN A 86 8.80 -12.17 7.39
N THR A 87 9.36 -12.51 6.22
CA THR A 87 10.75 -12.94 6.09
C THR A 87 11.70 -11.82 6.52
N PHE A 88 11.42 -10.58 6.11
CA PHE A 88 12.20 -9.41 6.51
C PHE A 88 12.14 -9.17 8.02
N CYS A 89 10.94 -9.15 8.62
CA CYS A 89 10.78 -9.01 10.07
C CYS A 89 11.49 -10.13 10.83
N HIS A 90 11.35 -11.38 10.37
CA HIS A 90 12.05 -12.52 10.93
C HIS A 90 13.58 -12.35 10.86
N ALA A 91 14.12 -11.94 9.71
CA ALA A 91 15.54 -11.71 9.53
C ALA A 91 16.07 -10.66 10.52
N VAL A 92 15.39 -9.51 10.62
CA VAL A 92 15.80 -8.43 11.52
C VAL A 92 15.79 -8.90 12.98
N VAL A 93 14.70 -9.52 13.44
CA VAL A 93 14.57 -9.97 14.84
C VAL A 93 15.55 -11.09 15.15
N PHE A 94 15.66 -12.09 14.26
CA PHE A 94 16.55 -13.25 14.48
C PHE A 94 18.02 -12.84 14.51
N ILE A 95 18.49 -12.03 13.55
CA ILE A 95 19.86 -11.53 13.51
C ILE A 95 20.16 -10.67 14.74
N SER A 96 19.24 -9.77 15.12
CA SER A 96 19.40 -8.94 16.32
C SER A 96 19.53 -9.79 17.60
N LEU A 97 18.70 -10.82 17.75
CA LEU A 97 18.76 -11.70 18.92
C LEU A 97 20.03 -12.54 18.97
N ILE A 98 20.48 -13.11 17.85
CA ILE A 98 21.75 -13.86 17.80
C ILE A 98 22.91 -12.96 18.20
N THR A 99 22.96 -11.73 17.68
CA THR A 99 24.02 -10.78 17.99
C THR A 99 24.01 -10.37 19.47
N LEU A 100 22.82 -10.16 20.03
CA LEU A 100 22.65 -9.71 21.41
C LEU A 100 22.97 -10.81 22.43
N VAL A 101 22.60 -12.06 22.14
CA VAL A 101 22.79 -13.20 23.03
C VAL A 101 24.15 -13.87 22.83
N HIS A 102 24.96 -13.44 21.87
CA HIS A 102 26.27 -13.99 21.52
C HIS A 102 26.23 -15.50 21.22
N PHE A 103 25.17 -16.00 20.61
CA PHE A 103 25.00 -17.42 20.23
C PHE A 103 25.91 -17.89 19.08
N GLY A 104 27.08 -17.28 18.92
CA GLY A 104 28.00 -17.54 17.83
C GLY A 104 27.78 -16.64 16.61
N SER A 105 28.73 -16.56 15.71
CA SER A 105 28.66 -15.72 14.49
C SER A 105 28.30 -16.57 13.27
N LEU A 106 27.05 -16.52 12.85
CA LEU A 106 26.69 -17.00 11.50
C LEU A 106 27.32 -16.10 10.44
N SER A 107 27.95 -16.67 9.40
CA SER A 107 28.58 -15.86 8.37
C SER A 107 27.52 -15.05 7.58
N THR A 108 27.88 -13.83 7.18
CA THR A 108 27.00 -12.98 6.36
C THR A 108 26.57 -13.70 5.08
N ARG A 109 27.47 -14.50 4.49
CA ARG A 109 27.19 -15.33 3.31
C ARG A 109 26.09 -16.34 3.59
N PHE A 110 26.16 -17.04 4.74
CA PHE A 110 25.12 -17.99 5.16
C PHE A 110 23.76 -17.30 5.30
N LEU A 111 23.69 -16.18 5.99
CA LEU A 111 22.46 -15.44 6.23
C LEU A 111 21.82 -14.96 4.93
N VAL A 112 22.61 -14.41 4.00
CA VAL A 112 22.11 -13.95 2.70
C VAL A 112 21.54 -15.12 1.88
N ILE A 113 22.26 -16.22 1.78
CA ILE A 113 21.81 -17.41 1.03
C ILE A 113 20.56 -17.99 1.69
N PHE A 114 20.57 -18.12 3.03
CA PHE A 114 19.43 -18.64 3.77
C PHE A 114 18.14 -17.81 3.55
N TYR A 115 18.18 -16.50 3.74
CA TYR A 115 16.97 -15.69 3.63
C TYR A 115 16.49 -15.53 2.19
N THR A 116 17.37 -15.51 1.20
CA THR A 116 16.97 -15.48 -0.21
C THR A 116 16.33 -16.81 -0.65
N ALA A 117 16.93 -17.94 -0.30
CA ALA A 117 16.37 -19.25 -0.57
C ALA A 117 15.08 -19.51 0.21
N PHE A 118 15.03 -19.11 1.49
CA PHE A 118 13.83 -19.24 2.32
C PHE A 118 12.66 -18.46 1.73
N LEU A 119 12.87 -17.20 1.33
CA LEU A 119 11.83 -16.39 0.70
C LEU A 119 11.31 -17.04 -0.59
N ALA A 120 12.21 -17.51 -1.46
CA ALA A 120 11.84 -18.15 -2.72
C ALA A 120 11.01 -19.42 -2.48
N LEU A 121 11.45 -20.30 -1.58
CA LEU A 121 10.75 -21.53 -1.23
C LEU A 121 9.40 -21.26 -0.55
N LEU A 122 9.35 -20.29 0.37
CA LEU A 122 8.14 -19.91 1.08
C LEU A 122 7.06 -19.36 0.12
N VAL A 123 7.46 -18.48 -0.80
CA VAL A 123 6.55 -17.93 -1.82
C VAL A 123 6.06 -19.05 -2.74
N SER A 124 6.95 -19.89 -3.24
CA SER A 124 6.61 -21.01 -4.11
C SER A 124 5.64 -21.97 -3.42
N TYR A 125 5.94 -22.39 -2.20
CA TYR A 125 5.07 -23.25 -1.39
C TYR A 125 3.67 -22.66 -1.22
N ARG A 126 3.57 -21.38 -0.82
CA ARG A 126 2.28 -20.72 -0.58
C ARG A 126 1.47 -20.55 -1.87
N LEU A 127 2.11 -20.27 -3.00
CA LEU A 127 1.42 -20.18 -4.30
C LEU A 127 0.95 -21.54 -4.79
N ILE A 128 1.77 -22.58 -4.65
CA ILE A 128 1.41 -23.97 -4.98
C ILE A 128 0.25 -24.42 -4.08
N PHE A 129 0.34 -24.18 -2.76
CA PHE A 129 -0.74 -24.53 -1.83
C PHE A 129 -2.04 -23.80 -2.18
N ARG A 130 -1.97 -22.50 -2.52
CA ARG A 130 -3.13 -21.74 -3.03
C ARG A 130 -3.75 -22.40 -4.25
N HIS A 131 -2.93 -22.86 -5.18
CA HIS A 131 -3.39 -23.56 -6.39
C HIS A 131 -4.13 -24.86 -6.05
N PHE A 132 -3.59 -25.67 -5.15
CA PHE A 132 -4.26 -26.88 -4.67
C PHE A 132 -5.58 -26.60 -3.98
N VAL A 133 -5.65 -25.58 -3.11
CA VAL A 133 -6.91 -25.16 -2.46
C VAL A 133 -7.95 -24.72 -3.50
N LYS A 134 -7.53 -24.02 -4.56
CA LYS A 134 -8.42 -23.64 -5.68
C LYS A 134 -8.96 -24.86 -6.43
N ILE A 135 -8.10 -25.82 -6.77
CA ILE A 135 -8.51 -27.09 -7.44
C ILE A 135 -9.49 -27.86 -6.55
N TYR A 136 -9.18 -28.00 -5.25
CA TYR A 136 -10.08 -28.67 -4.30
C TYR A 136 -11.47 -28.04 -4.23
N ARG A 137 -11.54 -26.72 -4.20
CA ARG A 137 -12.82 -25.98 -4.24
C ARG A 137 -13.55 -26.15 -5.57
N ARG A 138 -12.83 -26.13 -6.69
CA ARG A 138 -13.42 -26.37 -8.02
C ARG A 138 -14.07 -27.76 -8.12
N LYS A 139 -13.47 -28.78 -7.51
CA LYS A 139 -14.02 -30.15 -7.43
C LYS A 139 -15.19 -30.28 -6.43
N GLY A 140 -15.64 -29.20 -5.84
CA GLY A 140 -16.79 -29.19 -4.92
C GLY A 140 -16.45 -29.24 -3.44
N GLY A 141 -15.18 -29.33 -3.07
CA GLY A 141 -14.73 -29.30 -1.68
C GLY A 141 -14.85 -27.91 -1.05
N ASN A 142 -15.23 -27.85 0.21
CA ASN A 142 -15.35 -26.61 1.01
C ASN A 142 -16.18 -25.52 0.31
N ARG A 143 -17.25 -25.89 -0.40
CA ARG A 143 -18.23 -24.94 -0.94
C ARG A 143 -19.12 -24.42 0.19
N ARG A 144 -19.49 -23.14 0.10
CA ARG A 144 -20.45 -22.49 0.99
C ARG A 144 -21.71 -22.17 0.22
N THR A 145 -22.82 -22.67 0.73
CA THR A 145 -24.14 -22.41 0.16
C THR A 145 -24.63 -21.04 0.65
N VAL A 146 -24.89 -20.15 -0.29
CA VAL A 146 -25.23 -18.74 -0.05
C VAL A 146 -26.61 -18.45 -0.61
N ALA A 147 -27.46 -17.79 0.15
CA ALA A 147 -28.70 -17.17 -0.32
C ALA A 147 -28.57 -15.64 -0.23
N LEU A 148 -29.18 -14.94 -1.18
CA LEU A 148 -29.16 -13.48 -1.26
C LEU A 148 -30.57 -12.94 -0.96
N VAL A 149 -30.64 -11.76 -0.33
CA VAL A 149 -31.91 -11.07 -0.05
C VAL A 149 -31.78 -9.61 -0.48
N GLY A 150 -32.59 -9.20 -1.44
CA GLY A 150 -32.56 -7.87 -2.07
C GLY A 150 -32.13 -7.92 -3.53
N ASP A 151 -32.50 -6.91 -4.28
CA ASP A 151 -32.28 -6.75 -5.73
C ASP A 151 -31.51 -5.47 -6.09
N GLY A 152 -30.98 -4.80 -5.08
CA GLY A 152 -30.16 -3.61 -5.27
C GLY A 152 -28.86 -3.91 -6.05
N SER A 153 -28.31 -2.90 -6.71
CA SER A 153 -27.07 -3.01 -7.52
C SER A 153 -25.87 -3.58 -6.75
N ASN A 154 -25.79 -3.32 -5.44
CA ASN A 154 -24.79 -3.88 -4.55
C ASN A 154 -24.93 -5.42 -4.38
N MET A 155 -26.16 -5.94 -4.45
CA MET A 155 -26.41 -7.37 -4.33
C MET A 155 -26.12 -8.11 -5.63
N VAL A 156 -26.43 -7.50 -6.77
CA VAL A 156 -26.08 -8.02 -8.11
C VAL A 156 -24.56 -8.10 -8.26
N GLU A 157 -23.85 -7.04 -7.89
CA GLU A 157 -22.39 -7.03 -7.93
C GLU A 157 -21.77 -8.06 -6.97
N LEU A 158 -22.34 -8.23 -5.78
CA LEU A 158 -21.91 -9.27 -4.85
C LEU A 158 -22.09 -10.67 -5.46
N TYR A 159 -23.20 -10.90 -6.17
CA TYR A 159 -23.43 -12.13 -6.91
C TYR A 159 -22.36 -12.35 -7.99
N GLU A 160 -22.07 -11.34 -8.80
CA GLU A 160 -21.05 -11.41 -9.83
C GLU A 160 -19.67 -11.70 -9.24
N GLU A 161 -19.27 -10.99 -8.21
CA GLU A 161 -17.98 -11.21 -7.51
C GLU A 161 -17.88 -12.62 -6.90
N MET A 162 -18.97 -13.18 -6.38
CA MET A 162 -19.00 -14.54 -5.83
C MET A 162 -18.92 -15.61 -6.91
N THR A 163 -19.47 -15.35 -8.10
CA THR A 163 -19.59 -16.33 -9.20
C THR A 163 -18.53 -16.18 -10.27
N ALA A 164 -17.85 -15.01 -10.36
CA ALA A 164 -16.80 -14.74 -11.35
C ALA A 164 -15.65 -15.78 -11.33
N ASP A 165 -15.26 -16.26 -10.15
CA ASP A 165 -14.25 -17.31 -10.01
C ASP A 165 -14.89 -18.56 -9.38
N PRO A 166 -15.15 -19.64 -10.15
CA PRO A 166 -15.69 -20.91 -9.62
C PRO A 166 -14.84 -21.53 -8.50
N THR A 167 -13.59 -21.08 -8.36
CA THR A 167 -12.66 -21.54 -7.32
C THR A 167 -12.81 -20.74 -6.00
N SER A 168 -13.67 -19.71 -5.97
CA SER A 168 -14.01 -18.95 -4.76
C SER A 168 -14.62 -19.84 -3.69
N GLY A 169 -15.32 -20.91 -4.12
CA GLY A 169 -16.00 -21.85 -3.27
C GLY A 169 -17.34 -21.33 -2.72
N PHE A 170 -17.93 -20.31 -3.35
CA PHE A 170 -19.32 -19.92 -3.11
C PHE A 170 -20.24 -20.67 -4.08
N LYS A 171 -21.40 -21.10 -3.55
CA LYS A 171 -22.51 -21.66 -4.31
C LYS A 171 -23.74 -20.83 -3.99
N VAL A 172 -24.01 -19.83 -4.83
CA VAL A 172 -25.24 -19.04 -4.69
C VAL A 172 -26.41 -19.89 -5.15
N VAL A 173 -27.43 -20.06 -4.30
CA VAL A 173 -28.62 -20.87 -4.61
C VAL A 173 -29.69 -20.03 -5.28
N GLY A 174 -29.67 -18.72 -5.08
CA GLY A 174 -30.60 -17.77 -5.66
C GLY A 174 -30.80 -16.55 -4.76
N TYR A 175 -31.79 -15.74 -5.11
CA TYR A 175 -32.09 -14.49 -4.42
C TYR A 175 -33.58 -14.38 -4.07
N PHE A 176 -33.86 -13.56 -3.05
CA PHE A 176 -35.18 -13.15 -2.62
C PHE A 176 -35.36 -11.66 -2.86
N ALA A 177 -36.48 -11.26 -3.43
CA ALA A 177 -36.86 -9.86 -3.65
C ALA A 177 -38.36 -9.74 -3.68
N GLU A 178 -38.93 -8.54 -3.55
CA GLU A 178 -40.39 -8.34 -3.65
C GLU A 178 -40.95 -8.82 -5.01
N HIS A 179 -40.17 -8.61 -6.08
CA HIS A 179 -40.51 -9.08 -7.43
C HIS A 179 -39.27 -9.69 -8.09
N PRO A 180 -39.45 -10.59 -9.09
CA PRO A 180 -38.33 -11.01 -9.94
C PRO A 180 -37.63 -9.80 -10.58
N SER A 181 -36.34 -9.73 -10.45
CA SER A 181 -35.57 -8.57 -10.93
C SER A 181 -34.75 -8.95 -12.17
N ASP A 182 -34.84 -8.13 -13.21
CA ASP A 182 -34.05 -8.26 -14.44
C ASP A 182 -32.58 -7.87 -14.25
N ASN A 183 -32.23 -7.30 -13.09
CA ASN A 183 -30.85 -6.92 -12.77
C ASN A 183 -29.95 -8.13 -12.53
N TYR A 184 -30.50 -9.26 -12.09
CA TYR A 184 -29.73 -10.49 -11.91
C TYR A 184 -29.58 -11.26 -13.22
N PRO A 185 -28.40 -11.88 -13.47
CA PRO A 185 -28.25 -12.81 -14.58
C PRO A 185 -29.27 -13.97 -14.49
N LYS A 186 -29.69 -14.48 -15.66
CA LYS A 186 -30.70 -15.58 -15.75
C LYS A 186 -30.31 -16.84 -14.98
N GLU A 187 -29.04 -17.02 -14.72
CA GLU A 187 -28.49 -18.13 -13.93
C GLU A 187 -28.78 -18.00 -12.43
N CYS A 188 -29.08 -16.79 -11.94
CA CYS A 188 -29.43 -16.55 -10.55
C CYS A 188 -30.95 -16.76 -10.35
N ARG A 189 -31.29 -17.86 -9.70
CA ARG A 189 -32.70 -18.26 -9.52
C ARG A 189 -33.41 -17.32 -8.54
N TYR A 190 -34.56 -16.82 -8.92
CA TYR A 190 -35.51 -16.19 -8.00
C TYR A 190 -36.12 -17.24 -7.06
N LEU A 191 -36.09 -17.03 -5.75
CA LEU A 191 -36.50 -17.97 -4.73
C LEU A 191 -37.81 -17.57 -4.04
N GLY A 192 -38.27 -16.33 -4.20
CA GLY A 192 -39.47 -15.81 -3.58
C GLY A 192 -39.30 -14.46 -2.91
N THR A 193 -40.28 -14.07 -2.14
CA THR A 193 -40.29 -12.79 -1.40
C THR A 193 -39.47 -12.84 -0.11
N PRO A 194 -39.11 -11.69 0.50
CA PRO A 194 -38.39 -11.65 1.78
C PRO A 194 -39.08 -12.41 2.91
N GLN A 195 -40.44 -12.50 2.90
CA GLN A 195 -41.21 -13.26 3.88
C GLN A 195 -41.00 -14.78 3.75
N GLU A 196 -40.64 -15.26 2.57
CA GLU A 196 -40.38 -16.67 2.28
C GLU A 196 -38.96 -17.13 2.64
N VAL A 197 -38.08 -16.21 3.05
CA VAL A 197 -36.69 -16.53 3.44
C VAL A 197 -36.64 -17.57 4.55
N ILE A 198 -37.36 -17.35 5.65
CA ILE A 198 -37.38 -18.29 6.81
C ILE A 198 -37.93 -19.66 6.43
N PRO A 199 -39.10 -19.77 5.75
CA PRO A 199 -39.59 -21.05 5.24
C PRO A 199 -38.62 -21.81 4.35
N TYR A 200 -37.91 -21.07 3.48
CA TYR A 200 -36.90 -21.65 2.62
C TYR A 200 -35.66 -22.12 3.42
N LEU A 201 -35.15 -21.30 4.35
CA LEU A 201 -33.99 -21.67 5.18
C LEU A 201 -34.24 -22.90 6.03
N LYS A 202 -35.50 -23.15 6.47
CA LYS A 202 -35.92 -24.38 7.18
C LYS A 202 -35.72 -25.64 6.35
N LYS A 203 -35.90 -25.53 5.03
CA LYS A 203 -35.84 -26.66 4.09
C LYS A 203 -34.49 -26.79 3.41
N SER A 204 -33.72 -25.71 3.34
CA SER A 204 -32.44 -25.63 2.65
C SER A 204 -31.25 -25.83 3.59
N LYS A 205 -30.10 -26.20 3.02
CA LYS A 205 -28.81 -26.25 3.74
C LYS A 205 -27.98 -24.97 3.50
N ALA A 206 -28.63 -23.79 3.44
CA ALA A 206 -27.94 -22.55 3.31
C ALA A 206 -27.10 -22.25 4.58
N GLU A 207 -25.82 -21.96 4.40
CA GLU A 207 -24.88 -21.68 5.50
C GLU A 207 -24.69 -20.18 5.71
N HIS A 208 -24.91 -19.39 4.66
CA HIS A 208 -24.71 -17.95 4.65
C HIS A 208 -25.90 -17.25 4.01
N LEU A 209 -26.34 -16.17 4.63
CA LEU A 209 -27.35 -15.27 4.10
C LEU A 209 -26.77 -13.86 4.00
N TYR A 210 -26.84 -13.29 2.81
CA TYR A 210 -26.44 -11.89 2.56
C TYR A 210 -27.68 -11.07 2.29
N CYS A 211 -27.90 -10.02 3.06
CA CYS A 211 -29.09 -9.19 3.03
C CYS A 211 -28.73 -7.74 2.64
N GLY A 212 -29.27 -7.29 1.52
CA GLY A 212 -29.13 -5.92 1.00
C GLY A 212 -30.37 -5.04 1.24
N LEU A 213 -31.34 -5.52 2.02
CA LEU A 213 -32.50 -4.71 2.39
C LEU A 213 -32.09 -3.55 3.30
N THR A 214 -32.76 -2.41 3.12
CA THR A 214 -32.51 -1.20 3.91
C THR A 214 -33.20 -1.26 5.28
N SER A 215 -32.81 -0.37 6.19
CA SER A 215 -33.41 -0.26 7.53
C SER A 215 -34.91 0.01 7.54
N SER A 216 -35.49 0.49 6.44
CA SER A 216 -36.95 0.61 6.25
C SER A 216 -37.69 -0.74 6.32
N HIS A 217 -36.98 -1.83 6.00
CA HIS A 217 -37.49 -3.20 6.07
C HIS A 217 -37.13 -3.90 7.39
N SER A 218 -36.90 -3.15 8.46
CA SER A 218 -36.48 -3.70 9.77
C SER A 218 -37.46 -4.76 10.32
N LYS A 219 -38.76 -4.61 10.07
CA LYS A 219 -39.78 -5.59 10.49
C LYS A 219 -39.58 -6.98 9.86
N GLU A 220 -38.98 -7.04 8.67
CA GLU A 220 -38.69 -8.29 7.95
C GLU A 220 -37.29 -8.80 8.29
N ILE A 221 -36.31 -7.89 8.44
CA ILE A 221 -34.91 -8.25 8.68
C ILE A 221 -34.70 -8.84 10.08
N LEU A 222 -35.29 -8.25 11.11
CA LEU A 222 -35.08 -8.68 12.51
C LEU A 222 -35.49 -10.16 12.75
N PRO A 223 -36.65 -10.66 12.28
CA PRO A 223 -36.96 -12.07 12.38
C PRO A 223 -35.98 -12.98 11.62
N ILE A 224 -35.51 -12.55 10.45
CA ILE A 224 -34.51 -13.29 9.65
C ILE A 224 -33.19 -13.38 10.41
N ILE A 225 -32.70 -12.28 11.00
CA ILE A 225 -31.46 -12.26 11.82
C ILE A 225 -31.63 -13.26 12.98
N SER A 226 -32.71 -13.13 13.76
CA SER A 226 -32.97 -14.01 14.90
C SER A 226 -33.02 -15.47 14.50
N TYR A 227 -33.70 -15.78 13.38
CA TYR A 227 -33.72 -17.13 12.84
C TYR A 227 -32.32 -17.63 12.45
N CYS A 228 -31.52 -16.81 11.74
CA CYS A 228 -30.15 -17.16 11.33
C CYS A 228 -29.27 -17.46 12.55
N GLU A 229 -29.31 -16.62 13.58
CA GLU A 229 -28.51 -16.80 14.80
C GLU A 229 -28.89 -18.09 15.53
N ASN A 230 -30.18 -18.35 15.71
CA ASN A 230 -30.67 -19.56 16.37
C ASN A 230 -30.37 -20.85 15.58
N ASN A 231 -30.17 -20.78 14.27
CA ASN A 231 -29.90 -21.93 13.40
C ASN A 231 -28.48 -22.00 12.87
N LEU A 232 -27.53 -21.19 13.43
CA LEU A 232 -26.14 -21.18 13.08
C LEU A 232 -25.89 -20.83 11.58
N ILE A 233 -26.77 -20.05 10.98
CA ILE A 233 -26.60 -19.47 9.65
C ILE A 233 -25.90 -18.12 9.79
N HIS A 234 -24.83 -17.89 9.03
CA HIS A 234 -24.13 -16.61 9.08
C HIS A 234 -24.91 -15.54 8.33
N PHE A 235 -25.44 -14.56 9.05
CA PHE A 235 -26.07 -13.38 8.47
C PHE A 235 -25.04 -12.30 8.18
N TYR A 236 -25.12 -11.69 6.99
CA TYR A 236 -24.31 -10.55 6.57
C TYR A 236 -25.22 -9.46 6.02
N SER A 237 -25.13 -8.27 6.58
CA SER A 237 -25.75 -7.08 6.01
C SER A 237 -24.86 -6.51 4.90
N VAL A 238 -25.44 -6.21 3.75
CA VAL A 238 -24.77 -5.64 2.58
C VAL A 238 -25.32 -4.24 2.34
N PRO A 239 -24.75 -3.20 2.95
CA PRO A 239 -25.27 -1.85 2.82
C PRO A 239 -25.13 -1.33 1.37
N ASN A 240 -26.17 -0.64 0.89
CA ASN A 240 -26.11 0.04 -0.41
C ASN A 240 -25.50 1.42 -0.25
N VAL A 241 -24.18 1.49 -0.31
CA VAL A 241 -23.39 2.75 -0.14
C VAL A 241 -23.00 3.40 -1.46
N ARG A 242 -23.26 2.75 -2.60
CA ARG A 242 -22.87 3.26 -3.93
C ARG A 242 -23.76 4.40 -4.45
N ASN A 243 -24.92 4.63 -3.88
CA ASN A 243 -25.83 5.68 -4.35
C ASN A 243 -25.23 7.10 -4.29
N TYR A 244 -24.14 7.28 -3.55
CA TYR A 244 -23.52 8.59 -3.37
C TYR A 244 -22.11 8.71 -3.96
N LEU A 245 -21.36 7.60 -4.13
CA LEU A 245 -19.96 7.65 -4.55
C LEU A 245 -19.55 6.37 -5.31
N LYS A 246 -19.04 6.55 -6.54
CA LYS A 246 -18.40 5.48 -7.34
C LYS A 246 -17.03 5.02 -6.79
N ARG A 247 -16.75 5.21 -5.49
CA ARG A 247 -15.44 4.94 -4.87
C ARG A 247 -15.51 3.79 -3.86
N ARG A 248 -14.38 3.11 -3.67
CA ARG A 248 -14.22 2.13 -2.60
C ARG A 248 -14.28 2.84 -1.26
N MET A 249 -15.15 2.36 -0.38
CA MET A 249 -15.27 2.86 0.99
C MET A 249 -14.65 1.85 1.96
N HIS A 250 -14.12 2.34 3.05
CA HIS A 250 -13.57 1.53 4.13
C HIS A 250 -14.45 1.63 5.35
N LEU A 251 -14.78 0.47 5.93
CA LEU A 251 -15.55 0.40 7.16
C LEU A 251 -14.60 0.57 8.34
N GLU A 252 -14.79 1.61 9.12
CA GLU A 252 -14.15 1.83 10.41
C GLU A 252 -15.18 1.74 11.54
N LEU A 253 -14.70 1.43 12.75
CA LEU A 253 -15.54 1.43 13.94
C LEU A 253 -15.11 2.59 14.84
N ILE A 254 -16.03 3.52 15.09
CA ILE A 254 -15.87 4.52 16.13
C ILE A 254 -16.63 4.03 17.36
N GLY A 255 -15.90 3.42 18.30
CA GLY A 255 -16.52 2.64 19.36
C GLY A 255 -17.28 1.44 18.77
N ASN A 256 -18.59 1.40 18.93
CA ASN A 256 -19.46 0.36 18.35
C ASN A 256 -20.21 0.82 17.09
N VAL A 257 -19.98 2.05 16.62
CA VAL A 257 -20.68 2.61 15.47
C VAL A 257 -19.84 2.37 14.20
N PRO A 258 -20.36 1.63 13.20
CA PRO A 258 -19.71 1.48 11.91
C PRO A 258 -19.78 2.80 11.13
N VAL A 259 -18.64 3.31 10.72
CA VAL A 259 -18.49 4.51 9.89
C VAL A 259 -17.80 4.14 8.59
N LEU A 260 -18.29 4.69 7.50
CA LEU A 260 -17.72 4.45 6.17
C LEU A 260 -16.79 5.63 5.81
N ASP A 261 -15.51 5.35 5.78
CA ASP A 261 -14.52 6.30 5.28
C ASP A 261 -14.44 6.25 3.76
N ILE A 262 -14.48 7.43 3.14
CA ILE A 262 -14.50 7.62 1.68
C ILE A 262 -13.09 7.49 1.09
N ARG A 263 -12.04 7.62 1.92
CA ARG A 263 -10.66 7.67 1.48
C ARG A 263 -9.74 6.84 2.36
N GLN A 264 -8.92 5.98 1.73
CA GLN A 264 -7.76 5.44 2.44
C GLN A 264 -6.60 6.43 2.39
N GLU A 265 -6.08 6.74 3.55
CA GLU A 265 -4.86 7.54 3.69
C GLU A 265 -3.80 6.69 4.42
N PRO A 266 -3.03 5.86 3.69
CA PRO A 266 -2.02 5.01 4.33
C PRO A 266 -1.03 5.80 5.19
N LEU A 267 -0.74 7.06 4.83
CA LEU A 267 0.15 7.96 5.58
C LEU A 267 -0.50 8.59 6.81
N ALA A 268 -1.82 8.45 7.01
CA ALA A 268 -2.44 8.80 8.29
C ALA A 268 -2.07 7.79 9.40
N GLN A 269 -1.69 6.55 9.03
CA GLN A 269 -1.26 5.54 9.99
C GLN A 269 0.12 5.89 10.56
N PRO A 270 0.29 5.94 11.90
CA PRO A 270 1.54 6.35 12.54
C PRO A 270 2.76 5.53 12.12
N GLU A 271 2.59 4.22 11.93
CA GLU A 271 3.67 3.31 11.53
C GLU A 271 4.23 3.66 10.14
N ASN A 272 3.33 3.94 9.19
CA ASN A 272 3.70 4.32 7.83
C ASN A 272 4.36 5.69 7.79
N ARG A 273 3.82 6.65 8.56
CA ARG A 273 4.36 8.01 8.70
C ARG A 273 5.76 7.98 9.31
N LEU A 274 5.96 7.15 10.34
CA LEU A 274 7.27 6.96 10.96
C LEU A 274 8.28 6.31 10.00
N ALA A 275 7.87 5.23 9.32
CA ALA A 275 8.74 4.55 8.35
C ALA A 275 9.17 5.51 7.22
N LYS A 276 8.23 6.28 6.68
CA LYS A 276 8.52 7.30 5.67
C LYS A 276 9.47 8.38 6.21
N ARG A 277 9.24 8.87 7.41
CA ARG A 277 10.08 9.92 8.02
C ARG A 277 11.50 9.44 8.29
N LEU A 278 11.67 8.23 8.78
CA LEU A 278 12.99 7.62 8.98
C LEU A 278 13.74 7.49 7.65
N PHE A 279 13.07 7.01 6.62
CA PHE A 279 13.64 6.95 5.27
C PHE A 279 14.06 8.33 4.78
N ASP A 280 13.20 9.34 4.88
CA ASP A 280 13.45 10.72 4.48
C ASP A 280 14.71 11.28 5.17
N ILE A 281 14.84 11.07 6.49
CA ILE A 281 16.00 11.53 7.27
C ILE A 281 17.27 10.83 6.80
N VAL A 282 17.28 9.49 6.76
CA VAL A 282 18.47 8.71 6.40
C VAL A 282 18.93 9.04 4.98
N PHE A 283 17.99 9.06 4.02
CA PHE A 283 18.31 9.35 2.63
C PHE A 283 18.85 10.78 2.44
N SER A 284 18.20 11.76 3.08
CA SER A 284 18.62 13.17 2.99
C SER A 284 19.95 13.40 3.68
N LEU A 285 20.19 12.81 4.84
CA LEU A 285 21.45 12.92 5.55
C LEU A 285 22.60 12.31 4.73
N LEU A 286 22.39 11.11 4.19
CA LEU A 286 23.38 10.46 3.33
C LEU A 286 23.70 11.35 2.12
N PHE A 287 22.70 11.89 1.42
CA PHE A 287 22.89 12.78 0.29
C PHE A 287 23.63 14.08 0.67
N LEU A 288 23.19 14.73 1.75
CA LEU A 288 23.78 16.00 2.22
C LEU A 288 25.22 15.84 2.73
N CYS A 289 25.60 14.69 3.27
CA CYS A 289 26.96 14.45 3.74
C CYS A 289 27.91 13.96 2.65
N THR A 290 27.42 13.33 1.58
CA THR A 290 28.28 12.72 0.54
C THR A 290 28.33 13.55 -0.75
N ILE A 291 27.22 13.67 -1.46
CA ILE A 291 27.13 14.23 -2.81
C ILE A 291 26.97 15.75 -2.77
N PHE A 292 26.14 16.26 -1.88
CA PHE A 292 25.76 17.67 -1.84
C PHE A 292 26.96 18.63 -1.60
N PRO A 293 27.94 18.35 -0.74
CA PRO A 293 29.09 19.27 -0.54
C PRO A 293 29.90 19.50 -1.84
N ILE A 294 30.07 18.45 -2.63
CA ILE A 294 30.81 18.55 -3.92
C ILE A 294 30.01 19.44 -4.87
N ILE A 295 28.69 19.16 -5.02
CA ILE A 295 27.82 19.96 -5.88
C ILE A 295 27.73 21.40 -5.39
N PHE A 296 27.64 21.61 -4.08
CA PHE A 296 27.56 22.95 -3.49
C PHE A 296 28.78 23.81 -3.79
N ILE A 297 29.98 23.24 -3.69
CA ILE A 297 31.23 23.96 -4.01
C ILE A 297 31.26 24.34 -5.49
N ILE A 298 31.01 23.37 -6.39
CA ILE A 298 31.09 23.59 -7.85
C ILE A 298 29.98 24.58 -8.28
N ILE A 299 28.75 24.35 -7.95
CA ILE A 299 27.62 25.17 -8.37
C ILE A 299 27.63 26.53 -7.65
N GLY A 300 27.95 26.55 -6.36
CA GLY A 300 28.05 27.78 -5.59
C GLY A 300 29.11 28.75 -6.14
N LEU A 301 30.28 28.22 -6.50
CA LEU A 301 31.35 29.03 -7.16
C LEU A 301 30.89 29.52 -8.55
N ALA A 302 30.30 28.63 -9.36
CA ALA A 302 29.78 28.98 -10.69
C ALA A 302 28.68 30.07 -10.60
N ILE A 303 27.77 30.00 -9.61
CA ILE A 303 26.76 31.06 -9.38
C ILE A 303 27.41 32.37 -9.02
N LYS A 304 28.40 32.37 -8.13
CA LYS A 304 29.10 33.59 -7.72
C LYS A 304 29.86 34.27 -8.87
N ILE A 305 30.46 33.48 -9.75
CA ILE A 305 31.18 33.98 -10.94
C ILE A 305 30.21 34.55 -11.98
N THR A 306 29.06 33.88 -12.20
CA THR A 306 28.15 34.24 -13.29
C THR A 306 27.14 35.33 -12.90
N SER A 307 26.86 35.50 -11.61
CA SER A 307 25.86 36.47 -11.14
C SER A 307 26.12 36.88 -9.69
N PRO A 308 26.35 38.19 -9.41
CA PRO A 308 26.55 38.68 -8.03
C PRO A 308 25.31 38.45 -7.19
N GLY A 309 25.50 38.08 -5.88
CA GLY A 309 24.39 37.88 -4.92
C GLY A 309 24.46 36.56 -4.17
N PRO A 310 23.38 36.13 -3.47
CA PRO A 310 23.35 34.91 -2.67
C PRO A 310 23.35 33.65 -3.54
N ILE A 311 23.92 32.55 -3.02
CA ILE A 311 23.93 31.25 -3.70
C ILE A 311 22.55 30.60 -3.68
N PHE A 312 21.88 30.68 -2.53
CA PHE A 312 20.54 30.14 -2.34
C PHE A 312 19.47 31.16 -2.66
N PHE A 313 18.40 30.69 -3.25
CA PHE A 313 17.11 31.35 -3.39
C PHE A 313 16.12 30.69 -2.44
N LYS A 314 15.31 31.49 -1.78
CA LYS A 314 14.28 31.05 -0.85
C LYS A 314 12.94 31.60 -1.31
N GLN A 315 11.90 30.74 -1.32
CA GLN A 315 10.54 31.15 -1.68
C GLN A 315 9.53 30.43 -0.79
N LYS A 316 8.52 31.16 -0.34
CA LYS A 316 7.40 30.57 0.42
C LYS A 316 6.57 29.65 -0.46
N ARG A 317 6.26 28.47 0.06
CA ARG A 317 5.45 27.45 -0.59
C ARG A 317 4.42 26.88 0.39
N SER A 318 3.31 26.33 -0.15
CA SER A 318 2.33 25.59 0.63
C SER A 318 2.85 24.19 0.92
N GLY A 319 2.85 23.82 2.19
CA GLY A 319 3.26 22.51 2.72
C GLY A 319 2.09 21.68 3.23
N GLU A 320 2.40 20.72 4.13
CA GLU A 320 1.41 19.87 4.80
C GLU A 320 0.41 20.74 5.58
N GLU A 321 -0.88 20.39 5.54
CA GLU A 321 -1.98 21.16 6.14
C GLU A 321 -2.03 22.63 5.67
N ASN A 322 -1.56 22.88 4.46
CA ASN A 322 -1.45 24.23 3.89
C ASN A 322 -0.55 25.19 4.69
N LYS A 323 0.32 24.69 5.58
CA LYS A 323 1.28 25.52 6.32
C LYS A 323 2.35 26.04 5.38
N GLU A 324 2.66 27.31 5.50
CA GLU A 324 3.72 27.94 4.71
C GLU A 324 5.10 27.51 5.19
N PHE A 325 6.02 27.25 4.26
CA PHE A 325 7.43 27.00 4.57
C PHE A 325 8.36 27.65 3.54
N TRP A 326 9.63 27.88 3.93
CA TRP A 326 10.67 28.39 3.05
C TRP A 326 11.33 27.26 2.25
N CYS A 327 11.03 27.18 0.95
CA CYS A 327 11.64 26.22 0.03
C CYS A 327 12.98 26.72 -0.45
N TYR A 328 14.05 25.93 -0.23
CA TYR A 328 15.41 26.26 -0.63
C TYR A 328 15.71 25.75 -2.05
N LYS A 329 16.38 26.62 -2.86
CA LYS A 329 16.88 26.26 -4.20
C LYS A 329 18.23 26.94 -4.44
N PHE A 330 19.01 26.43 -5.40
CA PHE A 330 20.10 27.23 -5.97
C PHE A 330 19.50 28.34 -6.82
N ARG A 331 20.12 29.49 -6.78
CA ARG A 331 19.70 30.63 -7.57
C ARG A 331 20.01 30.41 -9.06
N SER A 332 18.97 30.25 -9.86
CA SER A 332 19.03 30.05 -11.31
C SER A 332 18.69 31.29 -12.14
N MET A 333 18.31 32.38 -11.48
CA MET A 333 17.91 33.63 -12.09
C MET A 333 18.69 34.81 -11.48
N ARG A 334 18.76 35.91 -12.23
CA ARG A 334 19.26 37.19 -11.69
C ARG A 334 18.34 37.68 -10.57
N VAL A 335 18.91 38.41 -9.60
CA VAL A 335 18.12 38.99 -8.50
C VAL A 335 17.09 39.95 -9.08
N ASN A 336 15.81 39.72 -8.78
CA ASN A 336 14.69 40.55 -9.25
C ASN A 336 13.61 40.64 -8.16
N LYS A 337 12.75 41.65 -8.26
CA LYS A 337 11.65 41.91 -7.29
C LYS A 337 10.38 41.09 -7.57
N ASP A 338 10.31 40.39 -8.73
CA ASP A 338 9.12 39.68 -9.19
C ASP A 338 9.18 38.18 -8.96
N SER A 339 10.18 37.71 -8.22
CA SER A 339 10.42 36.29 -7.95
C SER A 339 9.25 35.55 -7.29
N ASP A 340 8.47 36.27 -6.46
CA ASP A 340 7.33 35.71 -5.72
C ASP A 340 5.97 35.94 -6.42
N LYS A 341 5.95 36.74 -7.50
CA LYS A 341 4.73 37.15 -8.19
C LYS A 341 4.52 36.44 -9.52
N VAL A 342 5.61 36.20 -10.27
CA VAL A 342 5.53 35.73 -11.65
C VAL A 342 6.25 34.38 -11.80
N GLN A 343 5.47 33.37 -12.27
CA GLN A 343 6.02 32.05 -12.59
C GLN A 343 7.07 32.16 -13.70
N ALA A 344 8.12 31.35 -13.59
CA ALA A 344 9.15 31.26 -14.63
C ALA A 344 8.61 30.55 -15.86
N THR A 345 8.79 31.16 -17.03
CA THR A 345 8.42 30.60 -18.34
C THR A 345 9.61 29.91 -19.03
N LEU A 346 9.37 29.19 -20.13
CA LEU A 346 10.41 28.48 -20.87
C LEU A 346 11.56 29.40 -21.30
N ASN A 347 11.25 30.55 -21.89
CA ASN A 347 12.22 31.52 -22.40
C ASN A 347 12.31 32.79 -21.52
N ASP A 348 12.27 32.63 -20.20
CA ASP A 348 12.31 33.75 -19.27
C ASP A 348 13.66 34.50 -19.33
N PRO A 349 13.66 35.81 -19.62
CA PRO A 349 14.90 36.61 -19.75
C PRO A 349 15.69 36.74 -18.44
N ARG A 350 15.07 36.45 -17.30
CA ARG A 350 15.68 36.48 -15.97
C ARG A 350 16.67 35.32 -15.76
N LYS A 351 16.56 34.24 -16.56
CA LYS A 351 17.42 33.05 -16.44
C LYS A 351 18.85 33.33 -16.86
N THR A 352 19.83 32.84 -16.09
CA THR A 352 21.22 32.80 -16.52
C THR A 352 21.50 31.56 -17.39
N ARG A 353 22.59 31.55 -18.19
CA ARG A 353 23.00 30.34 -18.94
C ARG A 353 23.19 29.13 -18.01
N LEU A 354 23.88 29.34 -16.87
CA LEU A 354 24.06 28.36 -15.84
C LEU A 354 22.69 27.93 -15.23
N GLY A 355 21.80 28.90 -15.00
CA GLY A 355 20.46 28.65 -14.48
C GLY A 355 19.62 27.77 -15.40
N ASN A 356 19.73 27.94 -16.72
CA ASN A 356 19.05 27.06 -17.67
C ASN A 356 19.59 25.62 -17.61
N PHE A 357 20.90 25.44 -17.48
CA PHE A 357 21.50 24.11 -17.27
C PHE A 357 20.98 23.47 -15.96
N MET A 358 21.07 24.20 -14.84
CA MET A 358 20.61 23.69 -13.53
C MET A 358 19.14 23.29 -13.54
N ARG A 359 18.26 24.05 -14.19
CA ARG A 359 16.83 23.73 -14.29
C ARG A 359 16.56 22.51 -15.15
N LYS A 360 17.24 22.36 -16.30
CA LYS A 360 17.14 21.17 -17.15
C LYS A 360 17.55 19.90 -16.43
N THR A 361 18.56 20.00 -15.56
CA THR A 361 19.07 18.86 -14.77
C THR A 361 18.44 18.75 -13.39
N SER A 362 17.59 19.70 -12.98
CA SER A 362 17.01 19.83 -11.64
C SER A 362 18.03 19.96 -10.50
N ILE A 363 19.26 20.30 -10.81
CA ILE A 363 20.31 20.59 -9.82
C ILE A 363 19.92 21.77 -8.92
N ASP A 364 19.15 22.74 -9.46
CA ASP A 364 18.64 23.87 -8.69
C ASP A 364 17.72 23.46 -7.52
N GLU A 365 17.12 22.30 -7.55
CA GLU A 365 16.22 21.79 -6.50
C GLU A 365 16.92 20.96 -5.42
N LEU A 366 18.19 20.61 -5.57
CA LEU A 366 18.93 19.79 -4.60
C LEU A 366 19.02 20.39 -3.19
N PRO A 367 19.06 21.72 -2.97
CA PRO A 367 18.98 22.27 -1.61
C PRO A 367 17.70 21.93 -0.84
N GLN A 368 16.64 21.45 -1.52
CA GLN A 368 15.41 21.00 -0.85
C GLN A 368 15.61 19.79 0.07
N PHE A 369 16.71 19.04 -0.08
CA PHE A 369 17.07 18.00 0.90
C PHE A 369 17.29 18.57 2.31
N ILE A 370 17.65 19.86 2.42
CA ILE A 370 17.68 20.59 3.70
C ILE A 370 16.25 20.70 4.26
N ASN A 371 15.26 21.06 3.42
CA ASN A 371 13.85 21.11 3.85
C ASN A 371 13.32 19.73 4.26
N VAL A 372 13.76 18.66 3.58
CA VAL A 372 13.39 17.30 3.99
C VAL A 372 13.95 16.98 5.38
N LEU A 373 15.21 17.32 5.63
CA LEU A 373 15.83 17.08 6.94
C LEU A 373 15.16 17.90 8.05
N LEU A 374 14.83 19.16 7.78
CA LEU A 374 14.09 20.04 8.71
C LEU A 374 12.65 19.53 8.95
N GLY A 375 12.07 18.81 8.02
CA GLY A 375 10.74 18.21 8.18
C GLY A 375 9.62 18.97 7.45
N ASP A 376 9.94 20.00 6.68
CA ASP A 376 8.97 20.73 5.85
C ASP A 376 8.56 19.96 4.62
N MET A 377 9.46 19.09 4.11
CA MET A 377 9.30 18.31 2.90
C MET A 377 9.59 16.82 3.15
N SER A 378 9.29 16.01 2.15
CA SER A 378 9.66 14.61 2.00
C SER A 378 10.49 14.43 0.72
N VAL A 379 11.24 13.35 0.60
CA VAL A 379 11.92 12.99 -0.67
C VAL A 379 10.87 12.78 -1.77
N VAL A 380 9.79 12.06 -1.45
CA VAL A 380 8.69 11.75 -2.39
C VAL A 380 7.38 12.32 -1.87
N GLY A 381 6.67 13.07 -2.70
CA GLY A 381 5.36 13.65 -2.36
C GLY A 381 4.84 14.59 -3.47
N PRO A 382 3.68 15.21 -3.30
CA PRO A 382 3.17 16.23 -4.20
C PRO A 382 4.14 17.40 -4.35
N ARG A 383 4.30 17.92 -5.56
CA ARG A 383 5.18 19.09 -5.79
C ARG A 383 4.66 20.33 -5.07
N PRO A 384 5.51 21.07 -4.27
CA PRO A 384 5.05 22.26 -3.55
C PRO A 384 4.76 23.42 -4.52
N HIS A 385 3.60 24.04 -4.38
CA HIS A 385 3.16 25.19 -5.19
C HIS A 385 3.42 26.51 -4.49
N MET A 386 3.48 27.58 -5.29
CA MET A 386 3.49 28.97 -4.79
C MET A 386 2.17 29.27 -4.08
N LEU A 387 2.18 30.09 -3.03
CA LEU A 387 0.99 30.44 -2.27
C LEU A 387 -0.13 30.99 -3.17
N LYS A 388 0.24 31.87 -4.11
CA LYS A 388 -0.70 32.42 -5.09
C LYS A 388 -1.37 31.35 -5.95
N HIS A 389 -0.62 30.34 -6.40
CA HIS A 389 -1.18 29.22 -7.17
C HIS A 389 -2.10 28.35 -6.31
N THR A 390 -1.76 28.15 -5.04
CA THR A 390 -2.64 27.41 -4.12
C THR A 390 -3.97 28.13 -3.94
N GLU A 391 -3.95 29.44 -3.76
CA GLU A 391 -5.17 30.25 -3.64
C GLU A 391 -6.03 30.23 -4.90
N GLU A 392 -5.41 30.35 -6.07
CA GLU A 392 -6.07 30.36 -7.38
C GLU A 392 -6.68 28.99 -7.71
N TYR A 393 -5.86 27.92 -7.71
CA TYR A 393 -6.30 26.59 -8.13
C TYR A 393 -7.21 25.91 -7.10
N SER A 394 -7.15 26.27 -5.83
CA SER A 394 -8.10 25.75 -4.84
C SER A 394 -9.55 26.14 -5.10
N LYS A 395 -9.78 27.24 -5.84
CA LYS A 395 -11.12 27.70 -6.25
C LYS A 395 -11.58 27.11 -7.57
N LEU A 396 -10.63 26.71 -8.42
CA LEU A 396 -10.91 26.25 -9.80
C LEU A 396 -10.97 24.72 -9.92
N ILE A 397 -10.23 24.01 -9.08
CA ILE A 397 -10.09 22.55 -9.17
C ILE A 397 -10.68 21.89 -7.92
N ASP A 398 -11.67 21.04 -8.13
CA ASP A 398 -12.26 20.24 -7.05
C ASP A 398 -11.18 19.35 -6.41
N LYS A 399 -11.22 19.24 -5.06
CA LYS A 399 -10.27 18.43 -4.27
C LYS A 399 -8.80 18.86 -4.35
N TYR A 400 -8.50 20.06 -4.88
CA TYR A 400 -7.13 20.58 -4.93
C TYR A 400 -6.41 20.50 -3.58
N MET A 401 -7.12 20.82 -2.50
CA MET A 401 -6.57 20.88 -1.14
C MET A 401 -6.17 19.52 -0.57
N VAL A 402 -6.69 18.42 -1.14
CA VAL A 402 -6.36 17.05 -0.70
C VAL A 402 -4.87 16.76 -0.77
N ARG A 403 -4.18 17.34 -1.73
CA ARG A 403 -2.73 17.16 -1.89
C ARG A 403 -1.90 17.67 -0.71
N HIS A 404 -2.46 18.54 0.13
CA HIS A 404 -1.82 19.10 1.33
C HIS A 404 -1.99 18.24 2.58
N LEU A 405 -2.64 17.07 2.48
CA LEU A 405 -2.73 16.10 3.58
C LEU A 405 -1.40 15.38 3.87
N VAL A 406 -0.41 15.53 2.98
CA VAL A 406 0.94 14.98 3.15
C VAL A 406 1.99 16.04 2.86
N LYS A 407 3.22 15.80 3.33
CA LYS A 407 4.35 16.68 3.04
C LYS A 407 4.63 16.73 1.54
N PRO A 408 4.92 17.93 1.00
CA PRO A 408 5.36 18.07 -0.37
C PRO A 408 6.69 17.36 -0.60
N GLY A 409 6.90 16.86 -1.82
CA GLY A 409 8.10 16.10 -2.20
C GLY A 409 9.05 16.86 -3.12
N ILE A 410 10.33 16.47 -3.11
CA ILE A 410 11.32 16.87 -4.13
C ILE A 410 10.90 16.25 -5.46
N THR A 411 10.50 14.98 -5.44
CA THR A 411 9.89 14.27 -6.57
C THR A 411 8.53 13.71 -6.17
N GLY A 412 7.72 13.28 -7.15
CA GLY A 412 6.39 12.76 -6.90
C GLY A 412 5.81 12.00 -8.07
N TRP A 413 4.71 11.31 -7.83
CA TRP A 413 4.03 10.48 -8.83
C TRP A 413 3.61 11.28 -10.06
N ALA A 414 3.02 12.47 -9.87
CA ALA A 414 2.66 13.36 -10.97
C ALA A 414 3.87 13.73 -11.84
N GLN A 415 5.03 14.02 -11.21
CA GLN A 415 6.24 14.41 -11.93
C GLN A 415 6.79 13.26 -12.80
N VAL A 416 6.82 12.02 -12.27
CA VAL A 416 7.39 10.87 -13.02
C VAL A 416 6.41 10.25 -14.02
N THR A 417 5.15 10.74 -14.07
CA THR A 417 4.11 10.29 -15.00
C THR A 417 3.73 11.36 -16.04
N GLY A 418 4.63 12.36 -16.30
CA GLY A 418 4.47 13.31 -17.39
C GLY A 418 3.82 14.65 -16.99
N PHE A 419 3.55 14.93 -15.70
CA PHE A 419 2.95 16.20 -15.25
C PHE A 419 3.98 17.06 -14.47
N ARG A 420 5.20 17.16 -15.02
CA ARG A 420 6.31 17.89 -14.39
C ARG A 420 6.38 19.35 -14.80
N GLY A 421 6.09 19.66 -16.05
CA GLY A 421 6.32 20.93 -16.71
C GLY A 421 5.48 22.11 -16.20
N GLU A 422 5.52 23.21 -16.94
CA GLU A 422 4.66 24.39 -16.78
C GLU A 422 3.19 23.97 -17.01
N THR A 423 2.30 24.42 -16.15
CA THR A 423 0.86 24.22 -16.33
C THR A 423 0.28 25.45 -16.99
N LYS A 424 0.11 25.39 -18.31
CA LYS A 424 -0.50 26.47 -19.12
C LYS A 424 -2.01 26.37 -19.14
N GLU A 425 -2.52 25.15 -19.19
CA GLU A 425 -3.92 24.84 -19.28
C GLU A 425 -4.44 24.20 -17.98
N LEU A 426 -5.68 24.45 -17.63
CA LEU A 426 -6.31 23.97 -16.40
C LEU A 426 -6.26 22.44 -16.29
N TRP A 427 -6.53 21.71 -17.40
CA TRP A 427 -6.50 20.25 -17.41
C TRP A 427 -5.14 19.64 -17.03
N GLN A 428 -4.04 20.36 -17.30
CA GLN A 428 -2.71 19.91 -16.89
C GLN A 428 -2.54 19.95 -15.38
N MET A 429 -3.12 20.97 -14.74
CA MET A 429 -3.12 21.07 -13.28
C MET A 429 -4.07 20.06 -12.66
N GLU A 430 -5.25 19.85 -13.24
CA GLU A 430 -6.21 18.82 -12.81
C GLU A 430 -5.56 17.43 -12.87
N GLY A 431 -4.93 17.09 -13.99
CA GLY A 431 -4.23 15.82 -14.16
C GLY A 431 -3.06 15.64 -13.16
N ARG A 432 -2.40 16.74 -12.73
CA ARG A 432 -1.40 16.70 -11.65
C ARG A 432 -2.05 16.41 -10.31
N VAL A 433 -3.14 17.12 -9.98
CA VAL A 433 -3.89 16.94 -8.73
C VAL A 433 -4.45 15.52 -8.62
N GLU A 434 -5.01 14.97 -9.69
CA GLU A 434 -5.50 13.59 -9.70
C GLU A 434 -4.40 12.58 -9.38
N ARG A 435 -3.20 12.77 -9.93
CA ARG A 435 -2.05 11.89 -9.65
C ARG A 435 -1.49 12.07 -8.24
N ASP A 436 -1.51 13.29 -7.73
CA ASP A 436 -1.13 13.56 -6.34
C ASP A 436 -2.12 12.88 -5.38
N ILE A 437 -3.44 12.95 -5.65
CA ILE A 437 -4.48 12.25 -4.88
C ILE A 437 -4.30 10.74 -4.99
N TRP A 438 -4.05 10.23 -6.20
CA TRP A 438 -3.81 8.80 -6.40
C TRP A 438 -2.62 8.30 -5.57
N TYR A 439 -1.54 9.09 -5.52
CA TYR A 439 -0.37 8.77 -4.68
C TYR A 439 -0.73 8.70 -3.20
N LEU A 440 -1.52 9.65 -2.69
CA LEU A 440 -1.98 9.64 -1.30
C LEU A 440 -2.77 8.38 -0.96
N GLU A 441 -3.70 7.99 -1.85
CA GLU A 441 -4.60 6.85 -1.64
C GLU A 441 -3.91 5.48 -1.80
N HIS A 442 -2.82 5.42 -2.56
CA HIS A 442 -2.11 4.17 -2.89
C HIS A 442 -0.69 4.12 -2.35
N TRP A 443 -0.34 5.01 -1.43
CA TRP A 443 1.00 5.05 -0.89
C TRP A 443 1.44 3.69 -0.33
N THR A 444 2.65 3.30 -0.70
CA THR A 444 3.42 2.22 -0.09
C THR A 444 4.89 2.61 -0.09
N PHE A 445 5.68 2.07 0.82
CA PHE A 445 7.12 2.31 0.84
C PHE A 445 7.79 1.93 -0.50
N MET A 446 7.35 0.84 -1.14
CA MET A 446 7.86 0.42 -2.45
C MET A 446 7.49 1.39 -3.58
N LEU A 447 6.35 2.08 -3.46
CA LEU A 447 5.97 3.12 -4.41
C LEU A 447 6.94 4.31 -4.35
N ASP A 448 7.36 4.71 -3.16
CA ASP A 448 8.38 5.77 -3.00
C ASP A 448 9.71 5.38 -3.66
N LEU A 449 10.20 4.17 -3.41
CA LEU A 449 11.42 3.67 -4.07
C LEU A 449 11.28 3.62 -5.60
N TYR A 450 10.14 3.21 -6.10
CA TYR A 450 9.84 3.18 -7.52
C TYR A 450 9.81 4.58 -8.15
N ILE A 451 9.25 5.58 -7.45
CA ILE A 451 9.23 6.97 -7.89
C ILE A 451 10.65 7.54 -7.95
N ILE A 452 11.48 7.27 -6.94
CA ILE A 452 12.89 7.67 -6.91
C ILE A 452 13.64 7.04 -8.10
N TYR A 453 13.49 5.74 -8.32
CA TYR A 453 14.07 5.03 -9.47
C TYR A 453 13.67 5.68 -10.80
N LYS A 454 12.36 5.94 -10.99
CA LYS A 454 11.86 6.62 -12.19
C LYS A 454 12.44 8.03 -12.34
N THR A 455 12.56 8.78 -11.25
CA THR A 455 13.16 10.13 -11.28
C THR A 455 14.59 10.11 -11.78
N VAL A 456 15.41 9.20 -11.25
CA VAL A 456 16.81 9.03 -11.69
C VAL A 456 16.86 8.58 -13.16
N LYS A 457 16.04 7.60 -13.54
CA LYS A 457 15.97 7.11 -14.92
C LYS A 457 15.58 8.22 -15.90
N ASN A 458 14.59 9.04 -15.55
CA ASN A 458 14.12 10.15 -16.40
C ASN A 458 15.19 11.24 -16.49
N ALA A 459 15.89 11.55 -15.40
CA ALA A 459 17.00 12.51 -15.40
C ALA A 459 18.16 12.07 -16.31
N VAL A 460 18.48 10.76 -16.34
CA VAL A 460 19.54 10.21 -17.21
C VAL A 460 19.12 10.16 -18.69
N LYS A 461 17.85 9.82 -18.98
CA LYS A 461 17.34 9.75 -20.36
C LYS A 461 17.12 11.12 -21.01
N GLY A 462 17.03 12.19 -20.23
CA GLY A 462 16.66 13.52 -20.68
C GLY A 462 15.16 13.59 -21.01
N GLU A 463 14.38 14.17 -20.13
CA GLU A 463 12.94 14.42 -20.41
C GLU A 463 12.78 15.62 -21.33
N LYS A 464 11.97 15.47 -22.39
CA LYS A 464 11.63 16.58 -23.31
C LYS A 464 10.83 17.71 -22.63
N GLU A 465 10.27 17.45 -21.44
CA GLU A 465 9.43 18.38 -20.68
C GLU A 465 10.15 19.02 -19.47
N ALA A 466 11.45 18.71 -19.24
CA ALA A 466 12.27 19.39 -18.24
C ALA A 466 12.83 20.70 -18.83
N TYR A 467 12.50 21.85 -18.20
CA TYR A 467 13.10 23.15 -18.58
C TYR A 467 14.20 23.57 -17.68
#